data_a11b029e9a4502bcccb47883df02e45c
#
_entry.id   a11b029e9a4502bcccb47883df02e45c
#
_cell.length_a   1.000
_cell.length_b   1.000
_cell.length_c   1.000
_cell.angle_alpha   90.00
_cell.angle_beta   90.00
_cell.angle_gamma   90.00
#
_symmetry.space_group_name_H-M   'P 1'
#
loop_
_entity.id
_entity.type
_entity.pdbx_description
1 polymer ?
#
loop_
_entity_poly.entity_id
_entity_poly.type
_entity_poly.pdbx_seq_one_letter_code
_entity_poly.pdbx_strand_id
1 'polypeptide(L)'
;MVERVLLCYGTRYGSTAEAAQEMSKAIQELGIKVDLVDLKNGQPSRPLHDYDLVIVGSGIQAGRWTKAPLDFISHNTDALAKIKVALFVVCGYAGSPDKCQIAQREYLDNIAASYPSLNVISTGLFGGVFDFKKYNFAVRTLVRSIVKKQIQGNEVPEVVDFRDLGKVRAWAVSLVRNASP
;
A
#
# COMPACT_ATOMS: atom_id res chain seq x y z
N MET A 1 -16.60 -6.36 16.56
CA MET A 1 -15.73 -5.14 16.59
C MET A 1 -14.33 -5.57 16.15
N VAL A 2 -13.60 -4.72 15.41
CA VAL A 2 -12.19 -5.01 15.07
C VAL A 2 -11.33 -4.72 16.31
N GLU A 3 -10.59 -5.72 16.80
CA GLU A 3 -9.71 -5.59 17.96
C GLU A 3 -8.24 -5.76 17.59
N ARG A 4 -7.96 -6.50 16.51
CA ARG A 4 -6.61 -6.77 16.05
C ARG A 4 -6.50 -6.74 14.54
N VAL A 5 -5.53 -5.97 14.05
CA VAL A 5 -5.24 -5.80 12.63
C VAL A 5 -3.83 -6.29 12.33
N LEU A 6 -3.67 -7.09 11.28
CA LEU A 6 -2.39 -7.30 10.63
C LEU A 6 -2.24 -6.26 9.52
N LEU A 7 -1.22 -5.44 9.58
CA LEU A 7 -0.83 -4.54 8.51
C LEU A 7 0.53 -4.96 7.97
N CYS A 8 0.52 -5.57 6.80
CA CYS A 8 1.75 -6.06 6.17
C CYS A 8 1.98 -5.37 4.82
N TYR A 9 3.24 -5.19 4.47
CA TYR A 9 3.59 -4.43 3.27
C TYR A 9 4.91 -4.87 2.65
N GLY A 10 5.09 -4.50 1.38
CA GLY A 10 6.37 -4.53 0.69
C GLY A 10 6.75 -3.16 0.17
N THR A 11 7.98 -2.77 0.41
CA THR A 11 8.54 -1.49 -0.04
C THR A 11 9.92 -1.68 -0.68
N ARG A 12 10.29 -0.77 -1.57
CA ARG A 12 11.64 -0.72 -2.14
C ARG A 12 12.41 0.52 -1.68
N TYR A 13 11.76 1.66 -1.64
CA TYR A 13 12.38 2.96 -1.39
C TYR A 13 11.85 3.66 -0.14
N GLY A 14 10.93 3.02 0.60
CA GLY A 14 10.48 3.47 1.91
C GLY A 14 9.08 4.12 1.95
N SER A 15 8.55 4.68 0.85
CA SER A 15 7.28 5.39 0.88
C SER A 15 6.10 4.54 1.35
N THR A 16 6.08 3.24 0.99
CA THR A 16 5.04 2.32 1.46
C THR A 16 5.17 2.05 2.95
N ALA A 17 6.40 1.95 3.46
CA ALA A 17 6.64 1.77 4.89
C ALA A 17 6.13 2.96 5.70
N GLU A 18 6.39 4.18 5.23
CA GLU A 18 5.91 5.41 5.89
C GLU A 18 4.37 5.48 5.90
N ALA A 19 3.72 5.16 4.77
CA ALA A 19 2.26 5.08 4.72
C ALA A 19 1.71 4.01 5.69
N ALA A 20 2.32 2.82 5.74
CA ALA A 20 1.93 1.75 6.63
C ALA A 20 2.12 2.12 8.11
N GLN A 21 3.22 2.80 8.46
CA GLN A 21 3.44 3.32 9.80
C GLN A 21 2.37 4.34 10.21
N GLU A 22 1.97 5.22 9.30
CA GLU A 22 0.96 6.22 9.57
C GLU A 22 -0.44 5.61 9.73
N MET A 23 -0.78 4.59 8.91
CA MET A 23 -2.00 3.79 9.09
C MET A 23 -2.00 3.09 10.45
N SER A 24 -0.88 2.45 10.81
CA SER A 24 -0.73 1.75 12.09
C SER A 24 -0.97 2.68 13.28
N LYS A 25 -0.37 3.87 13.28
CA LYS A 25 -0.60 4.88 14.33
C LYS A 25 -2.06 5.29 14.41
N ALA A 26 -2.69 5.60 13.26
CA ALA A 26 -4.08 6.02 13.22
C ALA A 26 -5.05 4.96 13.76
N ILE A 27 -4.77 3.67 13.49
CA ILE A 27 -5.57 2.55 13.99
C ILE A 27 -5.32 2.33 15.50
N GLN A 28 -4.06 2.43 15.95
CA GLN A 28 -3.70 2.30 17.38
C GLN A 28 -4.31 3.40 18.25
N GLU A 29 -4.44 4.62 17.72
CA GLU A 29 -5.12 5.74 18.40
C GLU A 29 -6.61 5.45 18.69
N LEU A 30 -7.21 4.50 17.98
CA LEU A 30 -8.56 3.99 18.25
C LEU A 30 -8.60 2.84 19.29
N GLY A 31 -7.47 2.51 19.90
CA GLY A 31 -7.34 1.41 20.87
C GLY A 31 -7.23 0.01 20.24
N ILE A 32 -7.07 -0.08 18.91
CA ILE A 32 -6.97 -1.35 18.17
C ILE A 32 -5.51 -1.80 18.15
N LYS A 33 -5.25 -3.08 18.37
CA LYS A 33 -3.91 -3.67 18.28
C LYS A 33 -3.50 -3.84 16.82
N VAL A 34 -2.30 -3.40 16.47
CA VAL A 34 -1.78 -3.51 15.10
C VAL A 34 -0.44 -4.23 15.12
N ASP A 35 -0.36 -5.33 14.40
CA ASP A 35 0.89 -6.00 14.07
C ASP A 35 1.36 -5.47 12.69
N LEU A 36 2.43 -4.66 12.70
CA LEU A 36 2.99 -4.05 11.50
C LEU A 36 4.18 -4.88 11.00
N VAL A 37 4.12 -5.37 9.76
CA VAL A 37 5.11 -6.29 9.19
C VAL A 37 5.64 -5.84 7.83
N ASP A 38 6.94 -5.63 7.73
CA ASP A 38 7.63 -5.57 6.43
C ASP A 38 7.89 -7.00 5.93
N LEU A 39 7.13 -7.43 4.94
CA LEU A 39 7.17 -8.80 4.41
C LEU A 39 8.49 -9.21 3.75
N LYS A 40 9.36 -8.24 3.46
CA LYS A 40 10.71 -8.54 2.98
C LYS A 40 11.60 -9.07 4.11
N ASN A 41 11.37 -8.61 5.34
CA ASN A 41 12.26 -8.82 6.47
C ASN A 41 11.62 -9.62 7.62
N GLY A 42 10.30 -9.89 7.56
CA GLY A 42 9.58 -10.56 8.63
C GLY A 42 8.32 -11.28 8.17
N GLN A 43 7.71 -11.97 9.12
CA GLN A 43 6.47 -12.69 8.98
C GLN A 43 5.51 -12.27 10.11
N PRO A 44 4.19 -12.46 9.96
CA PRO A 44 3.26 -12.26 11.07
C PRO A 44 3.67 -13.05 12.31
N SER A 45 3.58 -12.43 13.47
CA SER A 45 3.96 -13.05 14.75
C SER A 45 2.91 -14.05 15.28
N ARG A 46 1.71 -14.07 14.66
CA ARG A 46 0.56 -14.87 15.03
C ARG A 46 -0.05 -15.57 13.82
N PRO A 47 -0.81 -16.65 14.02
CA PRO A 47 -1.65 -17.24 12.99
C PRO A 47 -2.64 -16.21 12.42
N LEU A 48 -2.95 -16.30 11.13
CA LEU A 48 -3.80 -15.30 10.46
C LEU A 48 -5.22 -15.24 11.03
N HIS A 49 -5.74 -16.35 11.54
CA HIS A 49 -7.09 -16.41 12.15
C HIS A 49 -7.22 -15.62 13.47
N ASP A 50 -6.11 -15.15 14.05
CA ASP A 50 -6.11 -14.28 15.23
C ASP A 50 -6.36 -12.80 14.88
N TYR A 51 -6.46 -12.45 13.59
CA TYR A 51 -6.72 -11.09 13.14
C TYR A 51 -8.14 -10.96 12.59
N ASP A 52 -8.79 -9.84 12.93
CA ASP A 52 -10.12 -9.47 12.44
C ASP A 52 -10.07 -8.86 11.05
N LEU A 53 -8.93 -8.26 10.72
CA LEU A 53 -8.68 -7.55 9.47
C LEU A 53 -7.19 -7.71 9.08
N VAL A 54 -6.96 -8.02 7.82
CA VAL A 54 -5.61 -8.03 7.23
C VAL A 54 -5.52 -6.94 6.16
N ILE A 55 -4.57 -6.04 6.32
CA ILE A 55 -4.28 -4.98 5.36
C ILE A 55 -2.97 -5.34 4.66
N VAL A 56 -3.00 -5.49 3.34
CA VAL A 56 -1.81 -5.82 2.54
C VAL A 56 -1.46 -4.67 1.61
N GLY A 57 -0.25 -4.18 1.72
CA GLY A 57 0.22 -3.04 0.94
C GLY A 57 1.44 -3.31 0.08
N SER A 58 1.54 -2.60 -1.02
CA SER A 58 2.73 -2.66 -1.88
C SER A 58 3.10 -1.31 -2.47
N GLY A 59 4.39 -1.08 -2.60
CA GLY A 59 4.92 -0.13 -3.56
C GLY A 59 4.87 -0.71 -4.98
N ILE A 60 4.82 0.18 -5.98
CA ILE A 60 4.88 -0.24 -7.39
C ILE A 60 6.30 -0.08 -7.91
N GLN A 61 6.80 -1.15 -8.52
CA GLN A 61 8.09 -1.19 -9.18
C GLN A 61 7.93 -1.75 -10.60
N ALA A 62 8.39 -1.00 -11.59
CA ALA A 62 8.26 -1.38 -13.00
C ALA A 62 6.84 -1.83 -13.37
N GLY A 63 5.83 -1.09 -12.89
CA GLY A 63 4.42 -1.36 -13.16
C GLY A 63 3.82 -2.57 -12.41
N ARG A 64 4.46 -3.08 -11.37
CA ARG A 64 4.00 -4.27 -10.62
C ARG A 64 4.16 -4.07 -9.12
N TRP A 65 3.37 -4.81 -8.37
CA TRP A 65 3.58 -4.99 -6.93
C TRP A 65 4.97 -5.56 -6.65
N THR A 66 5.54 -5.21 -5.51
CA THR A 66 6.73 -5.91 -5.01
C THR A 66 6.40 -7.38 -4.72
N LYS A 67 7.42 -8.24 -4.82
CA LYS A 67 7.20 -9.70 -4.76
C LYS A 67 6.63 -10.19 -3.44
N ALA A 68 7.15 -9.69 -2.31
CA ALA A 68 6.80 -10.22 -1.00
C ALA A 68 5.30 -10.15 -0.64
N PRO A 69 4.55 -9.05 -0.89
CA PRO A 69 3.11 -9.04 -0.68
C PRO A 69 2.33 -10.00 -1.59
N LEU A 70 2.74 -10.17 -2.84
CA LEU A 70 2.10 -11.14 -3.74
C LEU A 70 2.33 -12.58 -3.28
N ASP A 71 3.57 -12.90 -2.88
CA ASP A 71 3.89 -14.21 -2.29
C ASP A 71 3.08 -14.46 -1.01
N PHE A 72 2.96 -13.44 -0.15
CA PHE A 72 2.17 -13.54 1.06
C PHE A 72 0.70 -13.87 0.77
N ILE A 73 0.07 -13.16 -0.16
CA ILE A 73 -1.32 -13.41 -0.55
C ILE A 73 -1.44 -14.82 -1.13
N SER A 74 -0.59 -15.20 -2.07
CA SER A 74 -0.68 -16.49 -2.76
C SER A 74 -0.48 -17.69 -1.84
N HIS A 75 0.44 -17.60 -0.88
CA HIS A 75 0.70 -18.68 0.07
C HIS A 75 -0.35 -18.78 1.20
N ASN A 76 -1.15 -17.73 1.39
CA ASN A 76 -2.12 -17.66 2.48
C ASN A 76 -3.57 -17.50 1.99
N THR A 77 -3.85 -17.77 0.72
CA THR A 77 -5.16 -17.52 0.10
C THR A 77 -6.32 -18.14 0.88
N ASP A 78 -6.19 -19.41 1.31
CA ASP A 78 -7.24 -20.12 2.04
C ASP A 78 -7.52 -19.53 3.44
N ALA A 79 -6.50 -19.05 4.11
CA ALA A 79 -6.64 -18.41 5.41
C ALA A 79 -7.25 -17.00 5.24
N LEU A 80 -6.75 -16.22 4.27
CA LEU A 80 -7.22 -14.89 3.97
C LEU A 80 -8.67 -14.85 3.45
N ALA A 81 -9.12 -15.94 2.79
CA ALA A 81 -10.52 -16.07 2.36
C ALA A 81 -11.54 -16.03 3.51
N LYS A 82 -11.09 -16.32 4.73
CA LYS A 82 -11.92 -16.35 5.94
C LYS A 82 -11.88 -15.06 6.77
N ILE A 83 -11.09 -14.08 6.34
CA ILE A 83 -10.82 -12.83 7.05
C ILE A 83 -11.18 -11.65 6.13
N LYS A 84 -11.56 -10.53 6.70
CA LYS A 84 -11.70 -9.28 5.93
C LYS A 84 -10.32 -8.82 5.48
N VAL A 85 -10.18 -8.50 4.20
CA VAL A 85 -8.91 -8.06 3.59
C VAL A 85 -9.08 -6.66 3.03
N ALA A 86 -8.08 -5.82 3.21
CA ALA A 86 -7.96 -4.57 2.48
C ALA A 86 -6.62 -4.51 1.75
N LEU A 87 -6.61 -3.91 0.59
CA LEU A 87 -5.41 -3.76 -0.24
C LEU A 87 -5.05 -2.29 -0.37
N PHE A 88 -3.75 -1.95 -0.32
CA PHE A 88 -3.34 -0.60 -0.66
C PHE A 88 -2.07 -0.57 -1.51
N VAL A 89 -1.95 0.52 -2.27
CA VAL A 89 -0.78 0.77 -3.11
C VAL A 89 -0.27 2.19 -2.89
N VAL A 90 1.05 2.30 -2.84
CA VAL A 90 1.75 3.59 -2.85
C VAL A 90 2.53 3.69 -4.16
N CYS A 91 2.14 4.64 -5.01
CA CYS A 91 2.79 4.83 -6.31
C CYS A 91 2.71 6.28 -6.80
N GLY A 92 3.56 6.62 -7.77
CA GLY A 92 3.58 7.95 -8.35
C GLY A 92 2.36 8.31 -9.18
N TYR A 93 1.68 7.33 -9.77
CA TYR A 93 0.47 7.58 -10.56
C TYR A 93 -0.71 8.07 -9.73
N ALA A 94 -0.73 7.77 -8.44
CA ALA A 94 -1.73 8.29 -7.51
C ALA A 94 -1.67 9.82 -7.35
N GLY A 95 -0.53 10.44 -7.60
CA GLY A 95 -0.36 11.90 -7.62
C GLY A 95 -0.80 12.58 -8.92
N SER A 96 -1.25 11.83 -9.93
CA SER A 96 -1.66 12.36 -11.23
C SER A 96 -3.15 12.13 -11.44
N PRO A 97 -3.99 13.19 -11.56
CA PRO A 97 -5.42 13.06 -11.80
C PRO A 97 -5.75 12.18 -13.02
N ASP A 98 -4.97 12.31 -14.10
CA ASP A 98 -5.19 11.58 -15.35
C ASP A 98 -4.83 10.08 -15.25
N LYS A 99 -4.00 9.69 -14.27
CA LYS A 99 -3.46 8.33 -14.15
C LYS A 99 -3.95 7.57 -12.93
N CYS A 100 -4.59 8.25 -11.99
CA CYS A 100 -5.07 7.60 -10.77
C CYS A 100 -6.09 6.48 -11.06
N GLN A 101 -6.96 6.65 -12.05
CA GLN A 101 -7.92 5.62 -12.46
C GLN A 101 -7.23 4.39 -13.08
N ILE A 102 -6.16 4.63 -13.87
CA ILE A 102 -5.33 3.55 -14.43
C ILE A 102 -4.65 2.80 -13.29
N ALA A 103 -4.06 3.53 -12.34
CA ALA A 103 -3.39 2.93 -11.19
C ALA A 103 -4.36 2.12 -10.30
N GLN A 104 -5.56 2.64 -10.07
CA GLN A 104 -6.62 1.92 -9.35
C GLN A 104 -6.92 0.59 -10.03
N ARG A 105 -7.22 0.61 -11.32
CA ARG A 105 -7.53 -0.60 -12.08
C ARG A 105 -6.36 -1.58 -12.13
N GLU A 106 -5.18 -1.12 -12.55
CA GLU A 106 -4.03 -2.00 -12.82
C GLU A 106 -3.41 -2.56 -11.53
N TYR A 107 -3.39 -1.79 -10.44
CA TYR A 107 -2.65 -2.17 -9.24
C TYR A 107 -3.52 -2.60 -8.07
N LEU A 108 -4.82 -2.37 -8.11
CA LEU A 108 -5.74 -2.77 -7.03
C LEU A 108 -6.85 -3.67 -7.55
N ASP A 109 -7.64 -3.22 -8.53
CA ASP A 109 -8.80 -3.99 -9.00
C ASP A 109 -8.38 -5.30 -9.66
N ASN A 110 -7.34 -5.28 -10.52
CA ASN A 110 -6.80 -6.49 -11.15
C ASN A 110 -6.18 -7.45 -10.13
N ILE A 111 -5.54 -6.94 -9.07
CA ILE A 111 -5.01 -7.80 -7.99
C ILE A 111 -6.16 -8.44 -7.22
N ALA A 112 -7.18 -7.68 -6.83
CA ALA A 112 -8.36 -8.22 -6.16
C ALA A 112 -9.06 -9.28 -7.04
N ALA A 113 -9.21 -9.02 -8.34
CA ALA A 113 -9.80 -9.96 -9.30
C ALA A 113 -8.96 -11.24 -9.50
N SER A 114 -7.64 -11.18 -9.31
CA SER A 114 -6.75 -12.35 -9.39
C SER A 114 -6.90 -13.31 -8.21
N TYR A 115 -7.53 -12.87 -7.12
CA TYR A 115 -7.78 -13.66 -5.92
C TYR A 115 -9.26 -13.58 -5.52
N PRO A 116 -10.18 -14.16 -6.31
CA PRO A 116 -11.63 -13.99 -6.14
C PRO A 116 -12.18 -14.61 -4.85
N SER A 117 -11.43 -15.49 -4.18
CA SER A 117 -11.80 -16.05 -2.88
C SER A 117 -11.58 -15.08 -1.72
N LEU A 118 -10.79 -14.02 -1.89
CA LEU A 118 -10.54 -13.07 -0.83
C LEU A 118 -11.74 -12.14 -0.62
N ASN A 119 -12.10 -11.93 0.64
CA ASN A 119 -13.10 -10.93 1.01
C ASN A 119 -12.46 -9.52 1.07
N VAL A 120 -12.17 -8.95 -0.12
CA VAL A 120 -11.59 -7.60 -0.23
C VAL A 120 -12.68 -6.56 0.04
N ILE A 121 -12.64 -5.94 1.21
CA ILE A 121 -13.64 -4.97 1.67
C ILE A 121 -13.31 -3.51 1.30
N SER A 122 -12.05 -3.21 0.99
CA SER A 122 -11.62 -1.85 0.63
C SER A 122 -10.29 -1.87 -0.12
N THR A 123 -10.09 -0.86 -0.95
CA THR A 123 -8.79 -0.58 -1.60
C THR A 123 -8.37 0.86 -1.35
N GLY A 124 -7.06 1.10 -1.19
CA GLY A 124 -6.47 2.42 -0.99
C GLY A 124 -5.35 2.71 -1.98
N LEU A 125 -5.44 3.85 -2.67
CA LEU A 125 -4.42 4.31 -3.61
C LEU A 125 -3.81 5.61 -3.11
N PHE A 126 -2.49 5.60 -2.84
CA PHE A 126 -1.78 6.72 -2.23
C PHE A 126 -0.57 7.16 -3.04
N GLY A 127 -0.28 8.45 -3.00
CA GLY A 127 0.93 9.03 -3.57
C GLY A 127 2.19 8.61 -2.82
N GLY A 128 3.28 8.45 -3.55
CA GLY A 128 4.60 8.14 -2.99
C GLY A 128 5.57 9.31 -3.12
N VAL A 129 6.81 9.09 -2.72
CA VAL A 129 7.93 10.02 -2.87
C VAL A 129 8.87 9.51 -3.93
N PHE A 130 9.29 10.39 -4.81
CA PHE A 130 10.41 10.18 -5.72
C PHE A 130 11.63 10.93 -5.16
N ASP A 131 12.48 10.22 -4.44
CA ASP A 131 13.80 10.71 -4.03
C ASP A 131 14.84 10.16 -5.02
N PHE A 132 15.25 11.02 -5.96
CA PHE A 132 16.14 10.62 -7.05
C PHE A 132 17.56 10.26 -6.59
N LYS A 133 17.93 10.61 -5.34
CA LYS A 133 19.21 10.19 -4.75
C LYS A 133 19.24 8.70 -4.42
N LYS A 134 18.08 8.11 -4.16
CA LYS A 134 17.94 6.68 -3.84
C LYS A 134 17.99 5.76 -5.06
N TYR A 135 17.98 6.34 -6.29
CA TYR A 135 17.96 5.56 -7.52
C TYR A 135 19.35 5.45 -8.15
N ASN A 136 19.65 4.28 -8.75
CA ASN A 136 20.80 4.18 -9.63
C ASN A 136 20.60 5.05 -10.89
N PHE A 137 21.67 5.32 -11.64
CA PHE A 137 21.67 6.23 -12.77
C PHE A 137 20.58 5.90 -13.82
N ALA A 138 20.44 4.63 -14.21
CA ALA A 138 19.47 4.22 -15.24
C ALA A 138 18.03 4.43 -14.77
N VAL A 139 17.69 3.98 -13.54
CA VAL A 139 16.37 4.15 -12.93
C VAL A 139 16.07 5.64 -12.71
N ARG A 140 17.06 6.41 -12.25
CA ARG A 140 16.93 7.85 -12.03
C ARG A 140 16.53 8.59 -13.31
N THR A 141 17.20 8.30 -14.43
CA THR A 141 16.91 8.93 -15.73
C THR A 141 15.51 8.57 -16.21
N LEU A 142 15.13 7.30 -16.14
CA LEU A 142 13.81 6.84 -16.55
C LEU A 142 12.69 7.47 -15.69
N VAL A 143 12.80 7.37 -14.37
CA VAL A 143 11.78 7.88 -13.44
C VAL A 143 11.68 9.40 -13.55
N ARG A 144 12.80 10.10 -13.71
CA ARG A 144 12.82 11.55 -13.90
C ARG A 144 12.06 11.99 -15.15
N SER A 145 12.18 11.25 -16.26
CA SER A 145 11.42 11.52 -17.49
C SER A 145 9.91 11.30 -17.32
N ILE A 146 9.51 10.31 -16.51
CA ILE A 146 8.11 10.03 -16.19
C ILE A 146 7.53 11.15 -15.31
N VAL A 147 8.25 11.51 -14.25
CA VAL A 147 7.82 12.53 -13.28
C VAL A 147 7.74 13.90 -13.95
N LYS A 148 8.67 14.22 -14.86
CA LYS A 148 8.64 15.48 -15.64
C LYS A 148 7.32 15.68 -16.39
N LYS A 149 6.69 14.60 -16.82
CA LYS A 149 5.38 14.66 -17.50
C LYS A 149 4.21 14.87 -16.53
N GLN A 150 4.42 14.67 -15.23
CA GLN A 150 3.37 14.79 -14.20
C GLN A 150 3.41 16.15 -13.48
N ILE A 151 4.58 16.76 -13.41
CA ILE A 151 4.75 18.07 -12.79
C ILE A 151 4.67 19.17 -13.86
N GLN A 152 3.92 20.21 -13.57
CA GLN A 152 3.89 21.42 -14.41
C GLN A 152 5.13 22.25 -14.07
N GLY A 153 6.20 22.09 -14.85
CA GLY A 153 7.44 22.85 -14.65
C GLY A 153 8.58 22.41 -15.56
N ASN A 154 9.55 23.28 -15.77
CA ASN A 154 10.69 23.02 -16.65
C ASN A 154 11.77 22.15 -15.99
N GLU A 155 11.85 22.15 -14.65
CA GLU A 155 12.85 21.41 -13.90
C GLU A 155 12.18 20.42 -12.94
N VAL A 156 12.74 19.21 -12.87
CA VAL A 156 12.30 18.17 -11.92
C VAL A 156 13.16 18.32 -10.65
N PRO A 157 12.56 18.65 -9.50
CA PRO A 157 13.30 18.71 -8.22
C PRO A 157 13.99 17.38 -7.89
N GLU A 158 14.98 17.41 -6.99
CA GLU A 158 15.63 16.17 -6.51
C GLU A 158 14.70 15.24 -5.73
N VAL A 159 13.69 15.82 -5.09
CA VAL A 159 12.63 15.10 -4.38
C VAL A 159 11.29 15.61 -4.86
N VAL A 160 10.42 14.70 -5.29
CA VAL A 160 9.04 15.01 -5.62
C VAL A 160 8.14 14.20 -4.72
N ASP A 161 7.35 14.88 -3.90
CA ASP A 161 6.52 14.27 -2.87
C ASP A 161 5.03 14.42 -3.24
N PHE A 162 4.36 13.29 -3.45
CA PHE A 162 2.94 13.20 -3.73
C PHE A 162 2.14 12.64 -2.55
N ARG A 163 2.78 12.46 -1.38
CA ARG A 163 2.10 11.90 -0.21
C ARG A 163 1.04 12.85 0.32
N ASP A 164 -0.06 12.26 0.74
CA ASP A 164 -1.09 12.90 1.54
C ASP A 164 -1.35 11.98 2.75
N LEU A 165 -0.60 12.22 3.82
CA LEU A 165 -0.71 11.42 5.04
C LEU A 165 -2.07 11.59 5.72
N GLY A 166 -2.75 12.71 5.51
CA GLY A 166 -4.12 12.93 5.97
C GLY A 166 -5.10 11.94 5.33
N LYS A 167 -4.99 11.75 4.01
CA LYS A 167 -5.79 10.74 3.29
C LYS A 167 -5.46 9.32 3.73
N VAL A 168 -4.18 9.02 3.96
CA VAL A 168 -3.74 7.70 4.48
C VAL A 168 -4.39 7.40 5.81
N ARG A 169 -4.35 8.34 6.76
CA ARG A 169 -4.98 8.23 8.09
C ARG A 169 -6.50 8.08 7.98
N ALA A 170 -7.14 8.96 7.21
CA ALA A 170 -8.59 8.96 7.05
C ALA A 170 -9.10 7.62 6.48
N TRP A 171 -8.39 7.06 5.49
CA TRP A 171 -8.72 5.75 4.94
C TRP A 171 -8.58 4.64 5.98
N ALA A 172 -7.48 4.59 6.73
CA ALA A 172 -7.23 3.59 7.76
C ALA A 172 -8.30 3.61 8.87
N VAL A 173 -8.68 4.81 9.33
CA VAL A 173 -9.74 5.00 10.33
C VAL A 173 -11.11 4.55 9.78
N SER A 174 -11.45 4.98 8.56
CA SER A 174 -12.70 4.58 7.91
C SER A 174 -12.77 3.06 7.70
N LEU A 175 -11.66 2.45 7.29
CA LEU A 175 -11.57 1.02 7.05
C LEU A 175 -11.92 0.20 8.29
N VAL A 176 -11.31 0.50 9.44
CA VAL A 176 -11.57 -0.27 10.68
C VAL A 176 -12.96 -0.02 11.25
N ARG A 177 -13.52 1.17 11.06
CA ARG A 177 -14.90 1.47 11.44
C ARG A 177 -15.90 0.69 10.59
N ASN A 178 -15.70 0.65 9.27
CA ASN A 178 -16.57 -0.06 8.33
C ASN A 178 -16.36 -1.59 8.38
N ALA A 179 -15.20 -2.06 8.84
CA ALA A 179 -14.93 -3.47 9.04
C ALA A 179 -15.58 -4.03 10.32
N SER A 180 -15.98 -3.15 11.25
CA SER A 180 -16.78 -3.56 12.42
C SER A 180 -18.20 -3.89 11.97
N PRO A 181 -18.88 -4.92 12.54
CA PRO A 181 -20.26 -5.26 12.22
C PRO A 181 -21.22 -4.15 12.63
#